data_64fdae8c5793be5705303080d9ac51ab
#
_entry.id   64fdae8c5793be5705303080d9ac51ab
#
_cell.length_a   1.000
_cell.length_b   1.000
_cell.length_c   1.000
_cell.angle_alpha   90.00
_cell.angle_beta   90.00
_cell.angle_gamma   90.00
#
_symmetry.space_group_name_H-M   'P 1'
#
loop_
_entity.id
_entity.type
_entity.pdbx_description
1 polymer ?
#
loop_
_entity_poly.entity_id
_entity_poly.type
_entity_poly.pdbx_seq_one_letter_code
_entity_poly.pdbx_strand_id
1 'polypeptide(L)'
;MHQAKNEKVAFVAGAMGGMGAAICQSLARDGLRVIAGCPPRYRFKDEWLAMQRALGFEFAAEEHEIADDASLESLLDRIEREVGPLEVLVNNAEMTRFAGLARLARRARVVSIEPCDGAYRTHVWLPPVQQRH
;
A
#
# COMPACT_ATOMS: atom_id res chain seq x y z
N MET A 1 8.78 -21.03 -10.35
CA MET A 1 8.72 -21.00 -9.52
C MET A 1 7.63 -20.65 -8.96
N HIS A 2 7.33 -20.78 -8.34
CA HIS A 2 6.13 -20.44 -7.96
C HIS A 2 6.15 -19.55 -6.83
N GLN A 3 5.11 -18.96 -6.61
CA GLN A 3 4.90 -18.03 -5.66
C GLN A 3 4.71 -18.64 -4.35
N ALA A 4 5.34 -18.21 -3.41
CA ALA A 4 5.15 -18.71 -2.08
C ALA A 4 3.76 -18.35 -1.59
N LYS A 5 3.04 -19.31 -1.08
CA LYS A 5 1.71 -19.09 -0.62
C LYS A 5 1.62 -18.15 0.54
N ASN A 6 2.67 -18.06 1.35
CA ASN A 6 2.64 -17.19 2.49
C ASN A 6 3.47 -15.94 2.29
N GLU A 7 3.68 -15.60 1.04
CA GLU A 7 4.35 -14.35 0.74
C GLU A 7 3.48 -13.18 1.19
N LYS A 8 4.05 -12.27 1.94
CA LYS A 8 3.29 -11.17 2.51
C LYS A 8 3.18 -10.02 1.54
N VAL A 9 2.07 -9.33 1.63
CA VAL A 9 1.72 -8.30 0.66
C VAL A 9 1.71 -6.94 1.32
N ALA A 10 2.19 -5.94 0.60
CA ALA A 10 2.07 -4.55 0.99
C ALA A 10 1.26 -3.81 -0.06
N PHE A 11 0.32 -2.99 0.39
CA PHE A 11 -0.41 -2.12 -0.51
C PHE A 11 -0.05 -0.68 -0.18
N VAL A 12 0.39 0.06 -1.19
CA VAL A 12 0.80 1.45 -1.01
C VAL A 12 -0.19 2.34 -1.74
N ALA A 13 -1.06 3.00 -0.98
CA ALA A 13 -2.01 3.93 -1.55
C ALA A 13 -1.28 5.20 -1.96
N GLY A 14 -1.61 5.73 -3.12
CA GLY A 14 -0.96 6.92 -3.64
C GLY A 14 0.49 6.68 -4.03
N ALA A 15 0.78 5.49 -4.52
CA ALA A 15 2.15 5.07 -4.77
C ALA A 15 2.83 5.78 -5.91
N MET A 16 2.06 6.29 -6.84
CA MET A 16 2.66 6.83 -8.06
C MET A 16 2.88 8.33 -7.98
N GLY A 17 2.95 8.85 -6.76
CA GLY A 17 3.31 10.25 -6.54
C GLY A 17 4.74 10.33 -6.02
N GLY A 18 5.11 11.45 -5.46
CA GLY A 18 6.47 11.77 -5.12
C GLY A 18 7.24 10.74 -4.30
N MET A 19 6.78 10.42 -3.09
CA MET A 19 7.50 9.47 -2.25
C MET A 19 7.13 8.03 -2.50
N GLY A 20 6.09 7.82 -3.27
CA GLY A 20 5.52 6.48 -3.40
C GLY A 20 6.47 5.45 -3.98
N ALA A 21 7.26 5.86 -4.98
CA ALA A 21 8.18 4.91 -5.59
C ALA A 21 9.24 4.44 -4.60
N ALA A 22 9.77 5.37 -3.82
CA ALA A 22 10.79 5.00 -2.83
C ALA A 22 10.22 4.06 -1.77
N ILE A 23 8.98 4.31 -1.36
CA ILE A 23 8.32 3.46 -0.39
C ILE A 23 8.13 2.06 -0.96
N CYS A 24 7.63 1.97 -2.18
CA CYS A 24 7.42 0.69 -2.83
C CYS A 24 8.73 -0.08 -2.96
N GLN A 25 9.78 0.59 -3.36
CA GLN A 25 11.07 -0.06 -3.53
C GLN A 25 11.62 -0.58 -2.21
N SER A 26 11.47 0.20 -1.16
CA SER A 26 11.94 -0.19 0.15
C SER A 26 11.22 -1.44 0.64
N LEU A 27 9.91 -1.48 0.46
CA LEU A 27 9.13 -2.64 0.89
C LEU A 27 9.48 -3.87 0.06
N ALA A 28 9.72 -3.68 -1.23
CA ALA A 28 10.12 -4.80 -2.07
C ALA A 28 11.46 -5.36 -1.65
N ARG A 29 12.40 -4.51 -1.28
CA ARG A 29 13.69 -4.97 -0.81
C ARG A 29 13.59 -5.74 0.49
N ASP A 30 12.55 -5.46 1.27
CA ASP A 30 12.30 -6.20 2.50
C ASP A 30 11.56 -7.51 2.27
N GLY A 31 11.31 -7.84 1.03
CA GLY A 31 10.73 -9.14 0.70
C GLY A 31 9.22 -9.16 0.56
N LEU A 32 8.56 -8.01 0.62
CA LEU A 32 7.13 -7.99 0.44
C LEU A 32 6.76 -7.91 -1.03
N ARG A 33 5.62 -8.47 -1.34
CA ARG A 33 5.05 -8.29 -2.66
C ARG A 33 4.26 -7.00 -2.65
N VAL A 34 4.64 -6.05 -3.49
CA VAL A 34 4.10 -4.71 -3.42
C VAL A 34 3.05 -4.47 -4.49
N ILE A 35 1.91 -3.92 -4.06
CA ILE A 35 0.87 -3.49 -4.95
C ILE A 35 0.78 -1.98 -4.84
N ALA A 36 0.96 -1.30 -5.97
CA ALA A 36 0.98 0.15 -6.01
C ALA A 36 -0.39 0.68 -6.37
N GLY A 37 -0.94 1.53 -5.53
CA GLY A 37 -2.25 2.12 -5.75
C GLY A 37 -2.16 3.43 -6.51
N CYS A 38 -3.16 3.68 -7.36
CA CYS A 38 -3.25 4.93 -8.08
C CYS A 38 -4.71 5.28 -8.30
N PRO A 39 -5.01 6.54 -8.67
CA PRO A 39 -6.40 6.90 -8.92
C PRO A 39 -6.96 6.19 -10.14
N PRO A 40 -8.28 6.09 -10.23
CA PRO A 40 -8.87 5.47 -11.42
C PRO A 40 -8.47 6.20 -12.68
N ARG A 41 -8.17 5.43 -13.71
CA ARG A 41 -7.80 5.97 -15.02
C ARG A 41 -6.58 6.89 -14.98
N TYR A 42 -5.65 6.59 -14.07
CA TYR A 42 -4.43 7.37 -13.97
C TYR A 42 -3.60 7.16 -15.24
N ARG A 43 -3.40 8.22 -16.00
CA ARG A 43 -2.82 8.10 -17.35
C ARG A 43 -1.35 7.67 -17.35
N PHE A 44 -0.65 7.85 -16.24
CA PHE A 44 0.77 7.50 -16.20
C PHE A 44 1.03 6.16 -15.52
N LYS A 45 0.00 5.37 -15.31
CA LYS A 45 0.15 4.10 -14.60
C LYS A 45 1.12 3.15 -15.31
N ASP A 46 0.91 2.94 -16.58
CA ASP A 46 1.75 1.99 -17.32
C ASP A 46 3.17 2.48 -17.45
N GLU A 47 3.33 3.78 -17.63
CA GLU A 47 4.65 4.37 -17.73
C GLU A 47 5.40 4.24 -16.41
N TRP A 48 4.71 4.47 -15.30
CA TRP A 48 5.32 4.33 -13.99
C TRP A 48 5.76 2.88 -13.72
N LEU A 49 4.89 1.94 -14.07
CA LEU A 49 5.24 0.53 -13.89
C LEU A 49 6.44 0.13 -14.75
N ALA A 50 6.49 0.63 -15.97
CA ALA A 50 7.62 0.33 -16.86
C ALA A 50 8.91 0.91 -16.31
N MET A 51 8.84 2.10 -15.75
CA MET A 51 10.00 2.71 -15.17
C MET A 51 10.53 1.90 -13.99
N GLN A 52 9.64 1.42 -13.14
CA GLN A 52 10.04 0.60 -12.01
C GLN A 52 10.63 -0.72 -12.49
N ARG A 53 10.05 -1.30 -13.53
CA ARG A 53 10.55 -2.55 -14.07
C ARG A 53 11.96 -2.38 -14.61
N ALA A 54 12.23 -1.24 -15.24
CA ALA A 54 13.57 -0.95 -15.73
C ALA A 54 14.58 -0.86 -14.60
N LEU A 55 14.13 -0.52 -13.40
CA LEU A 55 14.99 -0.46 -12.23
C LEU A 55 15.05 -1.79 -11.49
N GLY A 56 14.36 -2.79 -11.97
CA GLY A 56 14.40 -4.12 -11.36
C GLY A 56 13.25 -4.43 -10.42
N PHE A 57 12.20 -3.62 -10.42
CA PHE A 57 11.07 -3.84 -9.52
C PHE A 57 9.80 -4.20 -10.28
N GLU A 58 9.23 -5.35 -9.91
CA GLU A 58 8.00 -5.81 -10.51
C GLU A 58 6.85 -5.54 -9.57
N PHE A 59 6.17 -4.44 -9.78
CA PHE A 59 5.02 -4.09 -8.95
C PHE A 59 3.73 -4.38 -9.69
N ALA A 60 2.70 -4.79 -8.96
CA ALA A 60 1.35 -4.79 -9.49
C ALA A 60 0.74 -3.44 -9.20
N ALA A 61 -0.28 -3.07 -9.96
CA ALA A 61 -0.96 -1.80 -9.75
C ALA A 61 -2.45 -2.03 -9.56
N GLU A 62 -3.07 -1.20 -8.72
CA GLU A 62 -4.51 -1.22 -8.52
C GLU A 62 -5.04 0.19 -8.54
N GLU A 63 -6.12 0.39 -9.28
CA GLU A 63 -6.80 1.68 -9.30
C GLU A 63 -7.88 1.69 -8.25
N HIS A 64 -7.97 2.75 -7.48
CA HIS A 64 -9.03 2.85 -6.49
C HIS A 64 -9.33 4.30 -6.20
N GLU A 65 -10.55 4.52 -5.73
CA GLU A 65 -10.98 5.86 -5.38
C GLU A 65 -10.51 6.16 -3.97
N ILE A 66 -9.63 7.12 -3.86
CA ILE A 66 -8.98 7.41 -2.60
C ILE A 66 -9.91 7.85 -1.50
N ALA A 67 -10.90 8.63 -1.85
CA ALA A 67 -11.78 9.23 -0.86
C ALA A 67 -12.88 8.30 -0.36
N ASP A 68 -12.96 7.11 -0.90
CA ASP A 68 -14.05 6.20 -0.60
C ASP A 68 -13.57 5.03 0.25
N ASP A 69 -13.90 5.07 1.54
CA ASP A 69 -13.47 4.03 2.46
C ASP A 69 -14.00 2.65 2.08
N ALA A 70 -15.23 2.59 1.59
CA ALA A 70 -15.82 1.31 1.20
C ALA A 70 -15.08 0.71 0.00
N SER A 71 -14.71 1.56 -0.93
CA SER A 71 -13.96 1.13 -2.09
C SER A 71 -12.59 0.58 -1.69
N LEU A 72 -11.93 1.25 -0.78
CA LEU A 72 -10.63 0.80 -0.31
C LEU A 72 -10.75 -0.52 0.45
N GLU A 73 -11.73 -0.63 1.31
CA GLU A 73 -11.92 -1.85 2.06
C GLU A 73 -12.20 -3.04 1.14
N SER A 74 -13.01 -2.81 0.13
CA SER A 74 -13.32 -3.84 -0.85
C SER A 74 -12.08 -4.26 -1.62
N LEU A 75 -11.24 -3.31 -1.98
CA LEU A 75 -10.00 -3.60 -2.66
C LEU A 75 -9.07 -4.43 -1.79
N LEU A 76 -8.96 -4.08 -0.52
CA LEU A 76 -8.06 -4.82 0.37
C LEU A 76 -8.55 -6.24 0.59
N ASP A 77 -9.85 -6.43 0.68
CA ASP A 77 -10.42 -7.78 0.77
C ASP A 77 -10.08 -8.59 -0.46
N ARG A 78 -10.17 -7.99 -1.62
CA ARG A 78 -9.86 -8.68 -2.87
C ARG A 78 -8.38 -9.04 -2.93
N ILE A 79 -7.52 -8.13 -2.48
CA ILE A 79 -6.10 -8.40 -2.46
C ILE A 79 -5.79 -9.61 -1.58
N GLU A 80 -6.38 -9.65 -0.41
CA GLU A 80 -6.13 -10.77 0.49
C GLU A 80 -6.63 -12.08 -0.09
N ARG A 81 -7.74 -12.03 -0.80
CA ARG A 81 -8.31 -13.23 -1.36
C ARG A 81 -7.55 -13.72 -2.58
N GLU A 82 -7.08 -12.82 -3.41
CA GLU A 82 -6.50 -13.18 -4.70
C GLU A 82 -4.97 -13.17 -4.74
N VAL A 83 -4.35 -12.40 -3.88
CA VAL A 83 -2.90 -12.25 -3.92
C VAL A 83 -2.22 -12.87 -2.71
N GLY A 84 -2.65 -12.49 -1.52
CA GLY A 84 -2.06 -13.04 -0.30
C GLY A 84 -2.38 -12.19 0.90
N PRO A 85 -1.93 -12.61 2.08
CA PRO A 85 -2.24 -11.89 3.31
C PRO A 85 -1.61 -10.50 3.30
N LEU A 86 -2.42 -9.52 3.64
CA LEU A 86 -1.96 -8.15 3.67
C LEU A 86 -1.21 -7.90 4.96
N GLU A 87 0.06 -7.57 4.82
CA GLU A 87 0.89 -7.34 5.99
C GLU A 87 1.02 -5.86 6.29
N VAL A 88 1.13 -5.03 5.27
CA VAL A 88 1.36 -3.60 5.44
C VAL A 88 0.46 -2.82 4.51
N LEU A 89 -0.18 -1.80 5.05
CA LEU A 89 -0.91 -0.82 4.27
C LEU A 89 -0.25 0.53 4.49
N VAL A 90 0.26 1.13 3.44
CA VAL A 90 0.85 2.45 3.53
C VAL A 90 -0.10 3.46 2.94
N ASN A 91 -0.48 4.43 3.74
CA ASN A 91 -1.32 5.51 3.31
C ASN A 91 -0.42 6.73 3.10
N ASN A 92 -0.24 7.11 1.85
CA ASN A 92 0.62 8.22 1.54
C ASN A 92 -0.20 9.48 1.41
N ALA A 93 -0.17 10.28 2.43
CA ALA A 93 -0.72 11.61 2.41
C ALA A 93 -2.20 11.74 2.34
N GLU A 94 -2.70 12.49 1.76
CA GLU A 94 -3.90 13.14 1.57
C GLU A 94 -5.15 12.40 1.66
N MET A 95 -5.17 11.13 1.75
CA MET A 95 -6.37 10.38 1.69
C MET A 95 -6.93 10.04 3.01
N THR A 96 -6.47 10.60 4.05
CA THR A 96 -6.69 10.00 5.29
C THR A 96 -7.96 10.24 5.99
N ARG A 97 -8.67 9.20 6.28
CA ARG A 97 -9.74 9.20 7.17
C ARG A 97 -9.33 8.28 8.27
N PHE A 98 -9.10 8.80 9.42
CA PHE A 98 -8.65 8.02 10.55
C PHE A 98 -9.55 6.86 10.88
N ALA A 99 -10.86 7.05 10.78
CA ALA A 99 -11.81 5.99 11.13
C ALA A 99 -11.63 4.78 10.24
N GLY A 100 -11.43 5.01 8.95
CA GLY A 100 -11.21 3.91 8.02
C GLY A 100 -9.92 3.20 8.28
N LEU A 101 -8.86 3.95 8.56
CA LEU A 101 -7.57 3.34 8.84
C LEU A 101 -7.59 2.51 10.11
N ALA A 102 -8.26 3.01 11.15
CA ALA A 102 -8.35 2.27 12.40
C ALA A 102 -9.01 0.91 12.20
N ARG A 103 -10.01 0.88 11.32
CA ARG A 103 -10.69 -0.37 11.02
C ARG A 103 -9.79 -1.35 10.28
N LEU A 104 -8.99 -0.81 9.36
CA LEU A 104 -8.08 -1.63 8.59
C LEU A 104 -6.92 -2.14 9.41
N ALA A 105 -6.57 -1.45 10.47
CA ALA A 105 -5.49 -1.86 11.35
C ALA A 105 -5.74 -3.19 12.03
N ARG A 106 -6.97 -3.70 11.95
CA ARG A 106 -7.25 -5.02 12.49
C ARG A 106 -6.61 -6.12 11.68
N ARG A 107 -6.28 -5.84 10.43
CA ARG A 107 -5.75 -6.85 9.55
C ARG A 107 -4.29 -6.68 9.24
N ALA A 108 -3.81 -5.46 9.23
CA ALA A 108 -2.50 -5.17 8.73
C ALA A 108 -1.86 -4.06 9.56
N ARG A 109 -0.57 -3.98 9.46
CA ARG A 109 0.16 -2.84 9.99
C ARG A 109 -0.12 -1.67 9.06
N VAL A 110 -0.65 -0.59 9.60
CA VAL A 110 -1.01 0.58 8.81
C VAL A 110 -0.03 1.69 9.08
N VAL A 111 0.57 2.21 8.03
CA VAL A 111 1.52 3.31 8.13
C VAL A 111 0.96 4.49 7.35
N SER A 112 0.81 5.61 8.01
CA SER A 112 0.33 6.83 7.38
C SER A 112 1.45 7.85 7.39
N ILE A 113 1.70 8.45 6.24
CA ILE A 113 2.74 9.44 6.08
C ILE A 113 2.11 10.73 5.57
N GLU A 114 2.32 11.82 6.28
CA GLU A 114 1.76 13.09 5.84
C GLU A 114 2.80 14.20 5.94
N PRO A 115 2.76 15.16 5.02
CA PRO A 115 3.69 16.27 5.05
C PRO A 115 3.36 17.22 6.20
N CYS A 116 4.38 17.79 6.80
CA CYS A 116 4.20 18.66 7.94
C CYS A 116 5.38 19.62 8.03
N ASP A 117 5.18 20.88 7.68
CA ASP A 117 6.18 21.92 7.82
C ASP A 117 7.58 21.54 7.32
N GLY A 118 7.66 21.09 6.08
CA GLY A 118 8.94 20.75 5.49
C GLY A 118 9.48 19.41 5.89
N ALA A 119 8.72 18.64 6.66
CA ALA A 119 9.11 17.31 7.08
C ALA A 119 7.92 16.38 6.89
N TYR A 120 8.06 15.17 7.36
CA TYR A 120 6.97 14.19 7.27
C TYR A 120 6.67 13.63 8.64
N ARG A 121 5.40 13.40 8.89
CA ARG A 121 4.96 12.78 10.12
C ARG A 121 4.43 11.39 9.81
N THR A 122 4.85 10.41 10.60
CA THR A 122 4.48 9.03 10.38
C THR A 122 3.68 8.52 11.55
N HIS A 123 2.58 7.85 11.25
CA HIS A 123 1.76 7.20 12.28
C HIS A 123 1.68 5.72 11.94
N VAL A 124 1.79 4.87 12.94
CA VAL A 124 1.77 3.43 12.74
C VAL A 124 0.72 2.81 13.65
N TRP A 125 -0.15 2.00 13.07
CA TRP A 125 -1.15 1.23 13.81
C TRP A 125 -0.83 -0.24 13.63
N LEU A 126 -0.86 -0.98 14.73
CA LEU A 126 -0.59 -2.41 14.68
C LEU A 126 -1.87 -3.18 14.91
N PRO A 127 -2.05 -4.31 14.24
CA PRO A 127 -3.24 -5.12 14.46
C PRO A 127 -3.22 -5.73 15.85
N PRO A 128 -4.38 -5.92 16.45
CA PRO A 128 -4.45 -6.45 17.82
C PRO A 128 -3.73 -7.77 18.00
N VAL A 129 -3.73 -8.60 16.99
CA VAL A 129 -3.10 -9.89 17.11
C VAL A 129 -1.60 -9.78 17.32
N GLN A 130 -0.99 -8.74 16.78
CA GLN A 130 0.44 -8.53 16.97
C GLN A 130 0.76 -7.94 18.33
N GLN A 131 -0.23 -7.38 18.99
CA GLN A 131 -0.03 -6.80 20.29
C GLN A 131 -0.10 -7.81 21.41
N ARG A 132 -0.49 -9.02 21.09
CA ARG A 132 -0.61 -10.05 22.10
C ARG A 132 0.70 -10.68 22.47
N HIS A 133 1.68 -10.44 21.72
CA HIS A 133 3.00 -11.00 22.01
C HIS A 133 3.93 -9.98 22.63
#